data_584052b2fc6158b041679481ca95a8bc
#
_entry.id   584052b2fc6158b041679481ca95a8bc
#
_cell.length_a   1.000
_cell.length_b   1.000
_cell.length_c   1.000
_cell.angle_alpha   90.00
_cell.angle_beta   90.00
_cell.angle_gamma   90.00
#
_symmetry.space_group_name_H-M   'P 1'
#
loop_
_entity.id
_entity.type
_entity.pdbx_description
1 polymer ?
#
loop_
_entity_poly.entity_id
_entity_poly.type
_entity_poly.pdbx_seq_one_letter_code
_entity_poly.pdbx_strand_id
1 'polypeptide(L)'
;MRYEHRRHAARSTTEYVFNQLLPYLGNKRHLLDLIGEAVEDTGCAPNESTFVDAFAGSGVVARYAKQLGYTVIANDWEPYAHTVNSAALLHDAPPEMPKLGGYLNALAKLNSLPGIDGWVTRTLCPKDDDHADPSRERMFYRRASGQRLDAIRHQIEEWVNQGICDERDSHCLLAPLLYQACWLANTSGVFKGFHAGWGGKNGTALHRILADLRLLPLQFCSSDRRHQVMSIDSFELPNALERRPDIIYLDPPYNQHPYASNYHVLNSLVQWDQPELPPPTVHGFKAAIRPDWRNRRSQFNRRGDSADAMRRLLETIDARHVLISYSTDGLIPVERLLTDAGHSGAMSIYCRSYKRYRTSPTRPSRRRHNIEFVLRIDREERPSDQQIGVALESIQATAAATA
;
A
#
# COMPACT_ATOMS: atom_id res chain seq x y z
N MET A 1 -9.35 2.97 36.66
CA MET A 1 -9.48 1.69 35.94
C MET A 1 -10.00 1.80 34.49
N ARG A 2 -11.08 2.52 34.16
CA ARG A 2 -11.56 2.64 32.76
C ARG A 2 -10.62 3.45 31.83
N TYR A 3 -9.82 4.38 32.33
CA TYR A 3 -8.91 5.23 31.57
C TYR A 3 -7.59 4.54 31.21
N GLU A 4 -7.09 3.64 32.06
CA GLU A 4 -5.88 2.87 31.81
C GLU A 4 -6.10 1.71 30.83
N HIS A 5 -7.29 1.08 30.87
CA HIS A 5 -7.66 0.06 29.89
C HIS A 5 -7.77 0.66 28.47
N ARG A 6 -8.29 1.89 28.32
CA ARG A 6 -8.32 2.58 27.01
C ARG A 6 -6.91 2.94 26.49
N ARG A 7 -5.96 3.29 27.36
CA ARG A 7 -4.57 3.59 26.94
C ARG A 7 -3.77 2.32 26.58
N HIS A 8 -4.02 1.19 27.21
CA HIS A 8 -3.38 -0.08 26.84
C HIS A 8 -3.98 -0.64 25.54
N ALA A 9 -5.30 -0.63 25.40
CA ALA A 9 -5.96 -0.99 24.16
C ALA A 9 -5.48 -0.07 23.00
N ALA A 10 -5.41 1.25 23.20
CA ALA A 10 -4.92 2.18 22.18
C ALA A 10 -3.44 1.96 21.81
N ARG A 11 -2.57 1.52 22.71
CA ARG A 11 -1.16 1.20 22.40
C ARG A 11 -1.02 -0.11 21.61
N SER A 12 -1.74 -1.17 21.96
CA SER A 12 -1.75 -2.42 21.19
C SER A 12 -2.39 -2.23 19.81
N THR A 13 -3.39 -1.32 19.74
CA THR A 13 -4.09 -0.91 18.51
C THR A 13 -3.13 -0.32 17.50
N THR A 14 -2.23 0.55 17.93
CA THR A 14 -1.30 1.25 17.04
C THR A 14 -0.20 0.31 16.51
N GLU A 15 0.19 -0.70 17.26
CA GLU A 15 1.29 -1.61 16.87
C GLU A 15 0.92 -2.48 15.66
N TYR A 16 -0.22 -3.17 15.67
CA TYR A 16 -0.62 -4.02 14.54
C TYR A 16 -0.81 -3.25 13.23
N VAL A 17 -1.56 -2.13 13.27
CA VAL A 17 -1.90 -1.36 12.06
C VAL A 17 -0.65 -0.81 11.39
N PHE A 18 0.33 -0.35 12.16
CA PHE A 18 1.52 0.32 11.65
C PHE A 18 2.79 -0.54 11.64
N ASN A 19 2.72 -1.76 12.17
CA ASN A 19 3.87 -2.66 12.21
C ASN A 19 4.32 -3.00 10.79
N GLN A 20 5.59 -2.72 10.50
CA GLN A 20 6.22 -3.00 9.21
C GLN A 20 5.35 -2.60 8.01
N LEU A 21 4.62 -1.49 8.14
CA LEU A 21 3.82 -0.93 7.06
C LEU A 21 4.75 -0.42 5.96
N LEU A 22 4.55 -0.89 4.73
CA LEU A 22 5.38 -0.48 3.60
C LEU A 22 5.42 1.05 3.48
N PRO A 23 6.62 1.66 3.32
CA PRO A 23 6.74 3.05 2.89
C PRO A 23 6.11 3.20 1.50
N TYR A 24 4.92 3.80 1.44
CA TYR A 24 4.05 3.72 0.28
C TYR A 24 3.49 5.10 -0.07
N LEU A 25 3.53 5.46 -1.36
CA LEU A 25 2.92 6.70 -1.83
C LEU A 25 1.40 6.61 -1.70
N GLY A 26 0.79 7.63 -1.12
CA GLY A 26 -0.66 7.65 -0.89
C GLY A 26 -1.10 6.85 0.33
N ASN A 27 -0.18 6.36 1.17
CA ASN A 27 -0.53 5.64 2.40
C ASN A 27 -1.40 6.50 3.33
N LYS A 28 -2.53 5.95 3.77
CA LYS A 28 -3.55 6.64 4.57
C LYS A 28 -3.27 6.64 6.08
N ARG A 29 -2.05 6.30 6.53
CA ARG A 29 -1.69 6.24 7.95
C ARG A 29 -1.98 7.51 8.75
N HIS A 30 -1.92 8.67 8.11
CA HIS A 30 -2.19 9.97 8.72
C HIS A 30 -3.65 10.44 8.54
N LEU A 31 -4.47 9.64 7.89
CA LEU A 31 -5.87 9.93 7.60
C LEU A 31 -6.82 8.89 8.24
N LEU A 32 -6.28 7.95 9.03
CA LEU A 32 -7.10 6.89 9.62
C LEU A 32 -8.17 7.42 10.58
N ASP A 33 -7.91 8.49 11.30
CA ASP A 33 -8.89 9.16 12.12
C ASP A 33 -10.04 9.76 11.29
N LEU A 34 -9.71 10.42 10.16
CA LEU A 34 -10.71 10.95 9.23
C LEU A 34 -11.54 9.82 8.57
N ILE A 35 -10.87 8.74 8.19
CA ILE A 35 -11.55 7.54 7.65
C ILE A 35 -12.40 6.89 8.74
N GLY A 36 -11.90 6.84 9.97
CA GLY A 36 -12.62 6.30 11.13
C GLY A 36 -13.91 7.05 11.42
N GLU A 37 -13.89 8.39 11.39
CA GLU A 37 -15.08 9.24 11.51
C GLU A 37 -16.12 8.87 10.43
N ALA A 38 -15.71 8.78 9.17
CA ALA A 38 -16.59 8.40 8.07
C ALA A 38 -17.15 6.98 8.20
N VAL A 39 -16.37 6.04 8.75
CA VAL A 39 -16.81 4.65 9.03
C VAL A 39 -17.80 4.63 10.18
N GLU A 40 -17.54 5.34 11.28
CA GLU A 40 -18.41 5.41 12.44
C GLU A 40 -19.78 5.97 12.07
N ASP A 41 -19.82 7.01 11.24
CA ASP A 41 -21.04 7.65 10.76
C ASP A 41 -21.87 6.79 9.79
N THR A 42 -21.35 5.63 9.32
CA THR A 42 -22.17 4.64 8.60
C THR A 42 -23.18 3.94 9.52
N GLY A 43 -22.93 3.94 10.83
CA GLY A 43 -23.74 3.19 11.80
C GLY A 43 -23.59 1.66 11.67
N CYS A 44 -22.73 1.16 10.80
CA CYS A 44 -22.49 -0.28 10.62
C CYS A 44 -21.72 -0.85 11.81
N ALA A 45 -22.35 -1.80 12.54
CA ALA A 45 -21.71 -2.45 13.69
C ALA A 45 -20.51 -3.30 13.24
N PRO A 46 -19.28 -3.05 13.74
CA PRO A 46 -18.09 -3.77 13.26
C PRO A 46 -18.24 -5.30 13.31
N ASN A 47 -18.75 -5.83 14.44
CA ASN A 47 -18.87 -7.28 14.65
C ASN A 47 -19.94 -7.97 13.79
N GLU A 48 -20.70 -7.24 13.00
CA GLU A 48 -21.80 -7.77 12.17
C GLU A 48 -21.61 -7.45 10.68
N SER A 49 -20.72 -6.50 10.38
CA SER A 49 -20.62 -5.89 9.06
C SER A 49 -19.37 -6.29 8.29
N THR A 50 -19.47 -6.22 6.96
CA THR A 50 -18.38 -6.46 6.02
C THR A 50 -17.82 -5.15 5.49
N PHE A 51 -16.51 -5.00 5.58
CA PHE A 51 -15.73 -3.88 5.05
C PHE A 51 -14.87 -4.36 3.87
N VAL A 52 -15.05 -3.77 2.70
CA VAL A 52 -14.25 -4.04 1.50
C VAL A 52 -13.28 -2.89 1.27
N ASP A 53 -11.99 -3.18 1.23
CA ASP A 53 -10.93 -2.25 0.78
C ASP A 53 -10.58 -2.58 -0.66
N ALA A 54 -11.12 -1.82 -1.62
CA ALA A 54 -11.03 -2.13 -3.05
C ALA A 54 -9.66 -1.81 -3.67
N PHE A 55 -8.81 -1.01 -2.98
CA PHE A 55 -7.48 -0.59 -3.40
C PHE A 55 -6.52 -0.64 -2.22
N ALA A 56 -6.33 -1.82 -1.63
CA ALA A 56 -5.74 -1.99 -0.31
C ALA A 56 -4.27 -1.53 -0.19
N GLY A 57 -3.50 -1.56 -1.28
CA GLY A 57 -2.11 -1.08 -1.32
C GLY A 57 -1.26 -1.63 -0.17
N SER A 58 -0.84 -0.75 0.74
CA SER A 58 -0.06 -1.14 1.92
C SER A 58 -0.85 -1.87 3.01
N GLY A 59 -2.16 -1.94 2.89
CA GLY A 59 -3.07 -2.61 3.83
C GLY A 59 -3.42 -1.82 5.07
N VAL A 60 -3.09 -0.53 5.17
CA VAL A 60 -3.30 0.24 6.41
C VAL A 60 -4.77 0.38 6.77
N VAL A 61 -5.67 0.60 5.80
CA VAL A 61 -7.11 0.74 6.02
C VAL A 61 -7.73 -0.62 6.30
N ALA A 62 -7.36 -1.66 5.54
CA ALA A 62 -7.80 -3.03 5.77
C ALA A 62 -7.41 -3.56 7.17
N ARG A 63 -6.16 -3.30 7.62
CA ARG A 63 -5.71 -3.64 8.99
C ARG A 63 -6.52 -2.86 10.05
N TYR A 64 -6.77 -1.59 9.82
CA TYR A 64 -7.58 -0.78 10.72
C TYR A 64 -9.01 -1.33 10.84
N ALA A 65 -9.66 -1.66 9.72
CA ALA A 65 -10.99 -2.27 9.72
C ALA A 65 -11.02 -3.64 10.42
N LYS A 66 -10.00 -4.52 10.21
CA LYS A 66 -9.84 -5.78 10.95
C LYS A 66 -9.79 -5.53 12.45
N GLN A 67 -8.99 -4.56 12.87
CA GLN A 67 -8.81 -4.24 14.28
C GLN A 67 -10.08 -3.67 14.92
N LEU A 68 -10.91 -2.94 14.16
CA LEU A 68 -12.23 -2.49 14.62
C LEU A 68 -13.22 -3.65 14.77
N GLY A 69 -12.94 -4.84 14.20
CA GLY A 69 -13.78 -6.04 14.29
C GLY A 69 -14.63 -6.32 13.05
N TYR A 70 -14.42 -5.61 11.95
CA TYR A 70 -15.12 -5.92 10.68
C TYR A 70 -14.67 -7.24 10.07
N THR A 71 -15.56 -7.91 9.34
CA THR A 71 -15.14 -8.89 8.33
C THR A 71 -14.54 -8.13 7.17
N VAL A 72 -13.25 -8.35 6.88
CA VAL A 72 -12.51 -7.55 5.88
C VAL A 72 -12.26 -8.36 4.62
N ILE A 73 -12.57 -7.74 3.47
CA ILE A 73 -12.15 -8.19 2.14
C ILE A 73 -11.22 -7.12 1.58
N ALA A 74 -9.95 -7.44 1.40
CA ALA A 74 -8.97 -6.54 0.82
C ALA A 74 -8.68 -6.96 -0.63
N ASN A 75 -8.69 -6.01 -1.56
CA ASN A 75 -8.35 -6.24 -2.95
C ASN A 75 -7.24 -5.31 -3.42
N ASP A 76 -6.26 -5.85 -4.12
CA ASP A 76 -5.31 -5.07 -4.90
C ASP A 76 -4.68 -5.98 -5.96
N TRP A 77 -4.55 -5.53 -7.19
CA TRP A 77 -3.98 -6.33 -8.27
C TRP A 77 -2.45 -6.42 -8.28
N GLU A 78 -1.76 -5.64 -7.42
CA GLU A 78 -0.30 -5.68 -7.32
C GLU A 78 0.14 -6.85 -6.43
N PRO A 79 1.06 -7.73 -6.91
CA PRO A 79 1.51 -8.90 -6.16
C PRO A 79 2.05 -8.58 -4.76
N TYR A 80 2.84 -7.51 -4.62
CA TYR A 80 3.36 -7.12 -3.31
C TYR A 80 2.24 -6.70 -2.35
N ALA A 81 1.19 -6.04 -2.86
CA ALA A 81 0.05 -5.64 -2.05
C ALA A 81 -0.75 -6.85 -1.58
N HIS A 82 -1.02 -7.81 -2.48
CA HIS A 82 -1.63 -9.09 -2.13
C HIS A 82 -0.84 -9.80 -1.02
N THR A 83 0.49 -9.90 -1.15
CA THR A 83 1.35 -10.55 -0.15
C THR A 83 1.27 -9.90 1.23
N VAL A 84 1.39 -8.58 1.33
CA VAL A 84 1.38 -7.90 2.64
C VAL A 84 0.00 -7.90 3.28
N ASN A 85 -1.08 -7.85 2.48
CA ASN A 85 -2.44 -7.95 2.97
C ASN A 85 -2.76 -9.39 3.41
N SER A 86 -2.31 -10.42 2.68
CA SER A 86 -2.46 -11.82 3.08
C SER A 86 -1.76 -12.11 4.41
N ALA A 87 -0.53 -11.65 4.58
CA ALA A 87 0.19 -11.80 5.85
C ALA A 87 -0.53 -11.13 7.03
N ALA A 88 -1.14 -9.95 6.80
CA ALA A 88 -1.79 -9.19 7.86
C ALA A 88 -3.21 -9.68 8.18
N LEU A 89 -3.99 -10.04 7.16
CA LEU A 89 -5.42 -10.30 7.34
C LEU A 89 -5.74 -11.78 7.53
N LEU A 90 -5.01 -12.69 6.85
CA LEU A 90 -5.34 -14.11 6.85
C LEU A 90 -4.74 -14.88 8.03
N HIS A 91 -3.93 -14.21 8.86
CA HIS A 91 -3.33 -14.79 10.06
C HIS A 91 -3.75 -13.99 11.29
N ASP A 92 -4.29 -14.69 12.29
CA ASP A 92 -4.73 -14.11 13.57
C ASP A 92 -3.68 -14.30 14.68
N ALA A 93 -2.71 -15.18 14.42
CA ALA A 93 -1.56 -15.50 15.25
C ALA A 93 -0.36 -15.87 14.36
N PRO A 94 0.86 -15.95 14.90
CA PRO A 94 2.01 -16.46 14.17
C PRO A 94 1.72 -17.85 13.57
N PRO A 95 2.05 -18.09 12.26
CA PRO A 95 1.83 -19.40 11.65
C PRO A 95 2.66 -20.48 12.33
N GLU A 96 2.13 -21.69 12.40
CA GLU A 96 2.75 -22.80 13.16
C GLU A 96 4.08 -23.26 12.55
N MET A 97 4.18 -23.35 11.24
CA MET A 97 5.39 -23.76 10.48
C MET A 97 6.14 -24.95 11.13
N PRO A 98 5.51 -26.12 11.38
CA PRO A 98 6.07 -27.18 12.21
C PRO A 98 7.38 -27.74 11.69
N LYS A 99 7.57 -27.86 10.37
CA LYS A 99 8.81 -28.33 9.75
C LYS A 99 9.98 -27.36 9.93
N LEU A 100 9.70 -26.10 10.27
CA LEU A 100 10.71 -25.06 10.52
C LEU A 100 10.95 -24.85 12.03
N GLY A 101 10.13 -25.49 12.88
CA GLY A 101 10.17 -25.31 14.33
C GLY A 101 9.49 -24.03 14.81
N GLY A 102 8.50 -23.55 14.05
CA GLY A 102 7.72 -22.36 14.32
C GLY A 102 8.19 -21.11 13.56
N TYR A 103 7.30 -20.12 13.49
CA TYR A 103 7.51 -18.85 12.76
C TYR A 103 8.78 -18.12 13.19
N LEU A 104 9.01 -17.95 14.51
CA LEU A 104 10.19 -17.25 15.01
C LEU A 104 11.51 -17.98 14.65
N ASN A 105 11.48 -19.31 14.65
CA ASN A 105 12.63 -20.09 14.25
C ASN A 105 12.86 -20.03 12.73
N ALA A 106 11.80 -19.98 11.92
CA ALA A 106 11.90 -19.74 10.50
C ALA A 106 12.60 -18.39 10.20
N LEU A 107 12.17 -17.31 10.89
CA LEU A 107 12.84 -16.01 10.78
C LEU A 107 14.31 -16.05 11.24
N ALA A 108 14.60 -16.75 12.31
CA ALA A 108 15.98 -16.90 12.81
C ALA A 108 16.87 -17.62 11.79
N LYS A 109 16.37 -18.71 11.17
CA LYS A 109 17.05 -19.41 10.07
C LYS A 109 17.32 -18.49 8.90
N LEU A 110 16.33 -17.72 8.44
CA LEU A 110 16.50 -16.76 7.34
C LEU A 110 17.50 -15.65 7.72
N ASN A 111 17.47 -15.17 8.94
CA ASN A 111 18.40 -14.15 9.43
C ASN A 111 19.84 -14.65 9.53
N SER A 112 20.08 -15.95 9.68
CA SER A 112 21.42 -16.54 9.78
C SER A 112 22.04 -16.93 8.45
N LEU A 113 21.29 -16.87 7.32
CA LEU A 113 21.81 -17.26 6.01
C LEU A 113 23.00 -16.38 5.61
N PRO A 114 24.06 -16.92 5.01
CA PRO A 114 25.04 -16.12 4.30
C PRO A 114 24.41 -15.45 3.08
N GLY A 115 24.97 -14.32 2.65
CA GLY A 115 24.56 -13.68 1.39
C GLY A 115 24.99 -14.52 0.18
N ILE A 116 24.20 -14.44 -0.90
CA ILE A 116 24.52 -15.08 -2.20
C ILE A 116 24.42 -14.06 -3.34
N ASP A 117 25.19 -14.25 -4.40
CA ASP A 117 25.09 -13.44 -5.62
C ASP A 117 23.95 -13.95 -6.50
N GLY A 118 22.72 -13.48 -6.25
CA GLY A 118 21.53 -13.81 -7.01
C GLY A 118 21.08 -12.72 -7.99
N TRP A 119 19.78 -12.71 -8.29
CA TRP A 119 19.17 -11.77 -9.25
C TRP A 119 19.21 -10.32 -8.74
N VAL A 120 18.89 -10.07 -7.47
CA VAL A 120 18.90 -8.73 -6.89
C VAL A 120 20.32 -8.15 -6.93
N THR A 121 21.31 -8.93 -6.52
CA THR A 121 22.72 -8.51 -6.50
C THR A 121 23.21 -8.16 -7.89
N ARG A 122 22.97 -9.04 -8.88
CA ARG A 122 23.44 -8.82 -10.26
C ARG A 122 22.70 -7.72 -10.98
N THR A 123 21.42 -7.51 -10.67
CA THR A 123 20.53 -6.61 -11.42
C THR A 123 20.40 -5.24 -10.79
N LEU A 124 20.39 -5.14 -9.45
CA LEU A 124 20.00 -3.92 -8.72
C LEU A 124 21.12 -3.31 -7.86
N CYS A 125 22.28 -3.99 -7.76
CA CYS A 125 23.45 -3.51 -7.02
C CYS A 125 24.61 -3.16 -7.95
N PRO A 126 25.53 -2.29 -7.53
CA PRO A 126 26.80 -2.11 -8.22
C PRO A 126 27.72 -3.31 -7.98
N LYS A 127 28.78 -3.42 -8.77
CA LYS A 127 29.82 -4.44 -8.59
C LYS A 127 30.66 -4.18 -7.34
N ASP A 128 30.92 -2.91 -7.08
CA ASP A 128 31.67 -2.40 -5.92
C ASP A 128 30.93 -1.18 -5.34
N ASP A 129 30.60 -1.23 -4.06
CA ASP A 129 29.84 -0.18 -3.38
C ASP A 129 30.63 1.14 -3.27
N ASP A 130 31.98 1.06 -3.17
CA ASP A 130 32.85 2.22 -2.96
C ASP A 130 33.27 2.89 -4.29
N HIS A 131 33.23 2.14 -5.41
CA HIS A 131 33.62 2.61 -6.73
C HIS A 131 32.46 2.58 -7.74
N ALA A 132 31.22 2.63 -7.26
CA ALA A 132 30.03 2.53 -8.11
C ALA A 132 29.89 3.70 -9.10
N ASP A 133 29.65 3.37 -10.38
CA ASP A 133 29.32 4.35 -11.42
C ASP A 133 27.81 4.38 -11.68
N PRO A 134 27.06 5.39 -11.17
CA PRO A 134 25.61 5.47 -11.36
C PRO A 134 25.16 5.70 -12.80
N SER A 135 26.09 5.96 -13.74
CA SER A 135 25.81 6.06 -15.16
C SER A 135 25.79 4.68 -15.85
N ARG A 136 26.48 3.69 -15.29
CA ARG A 136 26.66 2.36 -15.85
C ARG A 136 26.11 1.23 -14.99
N GLU A 137 25.86 1.50 -13.70
CA GLU A 137 25.41 0.51 -12.72
C GLU A 137 24.16 0.98 -12.01
N ARG A 138 23.39 0.03 -11.48
CA ARG A 138 22.26 0.34 -10.61
C ARG A 138 22.72 0.34 -9.18
N MET A 139 22.21 1.30 -8.41
CA MET A 139 22.55 1.51 -7.00
C MET A 139 21.30 1.48 -6.12
N PHE A 140 20.39 0.54 -6.37
CA PHE A 140 19.20 0.40 -5.52
C PHE A 140 19.55 -0.12 -4.13
N TYR A 141 20.52 -1.02 -4.04
CA TYR A 141 20.99 -1.60 -2.79
C TYR A 141 22.50 -1.65 -2.77
N ARG A 142 23.08 -1.62 -1.56
CA ARG A 142 24.44 -2.04 -1.36
C ARG A 142 24.54 -3.53 -1.65
N ARG A 143 25.72 -3.97 -2.09
CA ARG A 143 25.94 -5.37 -2.49
C ARG A 143 25.60 -6.35 -1.37
N ALA A 144 26.03 -6.09 -0.14
CA ALA A 144 25.69 -6.93 1.01
C ALA A 144 24.18 -7.06 1.25
N SER A 145 23.42 -5.96 1.09
CA SER A 145 21.97 -6.00 1.21
C SER A 145 21.31 -6.78 0.08
N GLY A 146 21.79 -6.61 -1.16
CA GLY A 146 21.34 -7.39 -2.33
C GLY A 146 21.55 -8.89 -2.14
N GLN A 147 22.76 -9.29 -1.71
CA GLN A 147 23.11 -10.69 -1.42
C GLN A 147 22.20 -11.30 -0.34
N ARG A 148 21.85 -10.51 0.68
CA ARG A 148 20.93 -10.96 1.74
C ARG A 148 19.50 -11.10 1.22
N LEU A 149 19.01 -10.14 0.38
CA LEU A 149 17.70 -10.24 -0.28
C LEU A 149 17.62 -11.51 -1.14
N ASP A 150 18.66 -11.78 -1.94
CA ASP A 150 18.73 -12.98 -2.78
C ASP A 150 18.70 -14.27 -1.94
N ALA A 151 19.53 -14.37 -0.90
CA ALA A 151 19.62 -15.54 -0.04
C ALA A 151 18.29 -15.86 0.64
N ILE A 152 17.66 -14.85 1.24
CA ILE A 152 16.40 -15.02 1.98
C ILE A 152 15.27 -15.38 1.02
N ARG A 153 15.16 -14.68 -0.11
CA ARG A 153 14.09 -14.93 -1.06
C ARG A 153 14.20 -16.31 -1.70
N HIS A 154 15.42 -16.71 -2.05
CA HIS A 154 15.70 -18.05 -2.57
C HIS A 154 15.31 -19.15 -1.56
N GLN A 155 15.69 -18.98 -0.30
CA GLN A 155 15.36 -19.96 0.74
C GLN A 155 13.86 -20.08 0.99
N ILE A 156 13.10 -18.96 0.97
CA ILE A 156 11.64 -19.00 1.08
C ILE A 156 11.06 -19.79 -0.10
N GLU A 157 11.53 -19.54 -1.33
CA GLU A 157 11.10 -20.27 -2.52
C GLU A 157 11.36 -21.77 -2.40
N GLU A 158 12.55 -22.16 -1.95
CA GLU A 158 12.88 -23.57 -1.71
C GLU A 158 11.94 -24.21 -0.69
N TRP A 159 11.64 -23.53 0.42
CA TRP A 159 10.74 -24.06 1.43
C TRP A 159 9.31 -24.27 0.90
N VAL A 160 8.83 -23.36 0.05
CA VAL A 160 7.52 -23.51 -0.60
C VAL A 160 7.54 -24.68 -1.59
N ASN A 161 8.52 -24.73 -2.48
CA ASN A 161 8.65 -25.77 -3.52
C ASN A 161 8.82 -27.19 -2.92
N GLN A 162 9.46 -27.29 -1.75
CA GLN A 162 9.65 -28.56 -1.02
C GLN A 162 8.45 -28.89 -0.10
N GLY A 163 7.43 -28.04 -0.04
CA GLY A 163 6.28 -28.19 0.85
C GLY A 163 6.67 -28.14 2.35
N ILE A 164 7.77 -27.47 2.67
CA ILE A 164 8.20 -27.20 4.04
C ILE A 164 7.37 -26.07 4.66
N CYS A 165 7.04 -25.05 3.87
CA CYS A 165 6.16 -23.95 4.16
C CYS A 165 5.07 -23.91 3.07
N ASP A 166 3.83 -23.70 3.42
CA ASP A 166 2.79 -23.48 2.43
C ASP A 166 2.83 -22.03 1.89
N GLU A 167 2.15 -21.79 0.78
CA GLU A 167 2.13 -20.48 0.12
C GLU A 167 1.53 -19.40 1.03
N ARG A 168 0.45 -19.73 1.74
CA ARG A 168 -0.24 -18.79 2.65
C ARG A 168 0.68 -18.35 3.78
N ASP A 169 1.35 -19.30 4.44
CA ASP A 169 2.27 -19.01 5.54
C ASP A 169 3.53 -18.27 5.05
N SER A 170 3.98 -18.54 3.81
CA SER A 170 5.12 -17.85 3.21
C SER A 170 4.95 -16.34 3.11
N HIS A 171 3.70 -15.85 3.00
CA HIS A 171 3.41 -14.40 3.02
C HIS A 171 3.91 -13.76 4.32
N CYS A 172 3.86 -14.47 5.46
CA CYS A 172 4.39 -13.97 6.74
C CYS A 172 5.92 -13.88 6.78
N LEU A 173 6.63 -14.56 5.88
CA LEU A 173 8.08 -14.43 5.69
C LEU A 173 8.43 -13.39 4.64
N LEU A 174 7.60 -13.28 3.58
CA LEU A 174 7.80 -12.32 2.48
C LEU A 174 7.47 -10.89 2.92
N ALA A 175 6.41 -10.65 3.69
CA ALA A 175 6.02 -9.30 4.08
C ALA A 175 7.13 -8.54 4.82
N PRO A 176 7.82 -9.10 5.85
CA PRO A 176 8.98 -8.45 6.47
C PRO A 176 10.17 -8.29 5.49
N LEU A 177 10.34 -9.19 4.53
CA LEU A 177 11.37 -9.04 3.49
C LEU A 177 11.08 -7.86 2.58
N LEU A 178 9.84 -7.68 2.14
CA LEU A 178 9.40 -6.53 1.33
C LEU A 178 9.56 -5.21 2.09
N TYR A 179 9.25 -5.19 3.39
CA TYR A 179 9.49 -4.03 4.24
C TYR A 179 10.98 -3.68 4.30
N GLN A 180 11.85 -4.66 4.51
CA GLN A 180 13.32 -4.47 4.52
C GLN A 180 13.83 -4.03 3.14
N ALA A 181 13.29 -4.57 2.06
CA ALA A 181 13.64 -4.14 0.71
C ALA A 181 13.30 -2.66 0.46
N CYS A 182 12.19 -2.15 0.98
CA CYS A 182 11.88 -0.72 0.94
C CYS A 182 12.79 0.10 1.86
N TRP A 183 13.05 -0.40 3.06
CA TRP A 183 13.82 0.32 4.09
C TRP A 183 15.27 0.54 3.68
N LEU A 184 15.92 -0.48 3.13
CA LEU A 184 17.33 -0.46 2.73
C LEU A 184 17.55 0.18 1.35
N ALA A 185 16.49 0.46 0.60
CA ALA A 185 16.62 0.97 -0.77
C ALA A 185 17.20 2.39 -0.81
N ASN A 186 18.17 2.60 -1.71
CA ASN A 186 18.76 3.90 -2.01
C ASN A 186 17.87 4.74 -2.94
N THR A 187 16.64 4.95 -2.51
CA THR A 187 15.59 5.63 -3.28
C THR A 187 14.89 6.71 -2.46
N SER A 188 14.12 7.54 -3.12
CA SER A 188 13.22 8.52 -2.49
C SER A 188 11.82 7.97 -2.19
N GLY A 189 11.70 6.64 -1.97
CA GLY A 189 10.43 5.96 -1.62
C GLY A 189 9.73 5.25 -2.78
N VAL A 190 10.27 5.32 -4.01
CA VAL A 190 9.80 4.57 -5.18
C VAL A 190 10.98 4.04 -5.97
N PHE A 191 10.79 2.92 -6.67
CA PHE A 191 11.85 2.26 -7.44
C PHE A 191 11.96 2.73 -8.91
N LYS A 192 11.39 3.88 -9.26
CA LYS A 192 11.57 4.49 -10.59
C LYS A 192 12.97 5.06 -10.83
N GLY A 193 13.80 5.09 -9.83
CA GLY A 193 15.17 5.55 -9.87
C GLY A 193 15.85 5.37 -8.53
N PHE A 194 17.14 5.52 -8.54
CA PHE A 194 17.99 5.47 -7.36
C PHE A 194 18.82 6.75 -7.26
N HIS A 195 19.32 7.06 -6.07
CA HIS A 195 20.22 8.19 -5.89
C HIS A 195 21.61 7.90 -6.48
N ALA A 196 22.21 8.89 -7.10
CA ALA A 196 23.55 8.79 -7.70
C ALA A 196 24.68 8.59 -6.67
N GLY A 197 24.38 8.85 -5.40
CA GLY A 197 25.26 8.57 -4.26
C GLY A 197 24.46 7.90 -3.14
N TRP A 198 25.15 7.23 -2.23
CA TRP A 198 24.50 6.55 -1.11
C TRP A 198 23.82 7.57 -0.17
N GLY A 199 22.56 7.35 0.11
CA GLY A 199 21.77 8.21 1.01
C GLY A 199 21.20 9.47 0.39
N GLY A 200 21.35 9.69 -0.92
CA GLY A 200 20.90 10.87 -1.64
C GLY A 200 21.85 12.08 -1.45
N LYS A 201 21.46 13.23 -2.01
CA LYS A 201 22.30 14.45 -2.05
C LYS A 201 22.82 14.91 -0.68
N ASN A 202 22.03 14.73 0.38
CA ASN A 202 22.36 15.16 1.73
C ASN A 202 22.73 14.02 2.67
N GLY A 203 22.84 12.77 2.17
CA GLY A 203 23.15 11.60 2.98
C GLY A 203 22.10 11.24 4.06
N THR A 204 20.93 11.85 4.03
CA THR A 204 19.92 11.71 5.09
C THR A 204 19.39 10.28 5.27
N ALA A 205 19.45 9.45 4.21
CA ALA A 205 19.04 8.07 4.23
C ALA A 205 20.20 7.07 4.49
N LEU A 206 21.44 7.58 4.66
CA LEU A 206 22.63 6.74 4.74
C LEU A 206 22.58 5.74 5.91
N HIS A 207 22.11 6.17 7.09
CA HIS A 207 21.97 5.32 8.27
C HIS A 207 21.10 4.08 7.99
N ARG A 208 20.08 4.22 7.17
CA ARG A 208 19.13 3.19 6.77
C ARG A 208 19.76 2.22 5.77
N ILE A 209 20.44 2.78 4.75
CA ILE A 209 21.08 2.03 3.66
C ILE A 209 22.27 1.22 4.17
N LEU A 210 22.97 1.70 5.20
CA LEU A 210 24.09 1.02 5.84
C LEU A 210 23.67 -0.03 6.87
N ALA A 211 22.40 -0.10 7.23
CA ALA A 211 21.91 -1.06 8.22
C ALA A 211 21.93 -2.49 7.66
N ASP A 212 22.09 -3.46 8.54
CA ASP A 212 21.99 -4.87 8.20
C ASP A 212 20.54 -5.26 7.93
N LEU A 213 20.32 -6.08 6.91
CA LEU A 213 19.02 -6.69 6.65
C LEU A 213 18.68 -7.68 7.74
N ARG A 214 17.61 -7.40 8.49
CA ARG A 214 17.09 -8.29 9.54
C ARG A 214 15.57 -8.36 9.45
N LEU A 215 15.06 -9.57 9.27
CA LEU A 215 13.62 -9.82 9.35
C LEU A 215 13.17 -9.80 10.81
N LEU A 216 12.19 -8.95 11.10
CA LEU A 216 11.54 -8.87 12.40
C LEU A 216 10.18 -9.56 12.32
N PRO A 217 9.68 -10.15 13.42
CA PRO A 217 8.36 -10.77 13.43
C PRO A 217 7.27 -9.74 13.20
N LEU A 218 6.22 -10.17 12.47
CA LEU A 218 5.01 -9.38 12.29
C LEU A 218 4.21 -9.35 13.60
N GLN A 219 3.41 -8.28 13.74
CA GLN A 219 2.34 -8.22 14.72
C GLN A 219 1.06 -8.79 14.11
N PHE A 220 0.36 -9.63 14.85
CA PHE A 220 -0.90 -10.24 14.43
C PHE A 220 -2.05 -9.65 15.23
N CYS A 221 -3.25 -9.66 14.65
CA CYS A 221 -4.48 -9.23 15.30
C CYS A 221 -5.44 -10.41 15.33
N SER A 222 -5.76 -10.88 16.52
CA SER A 222 -6.73 -11.95 16.70
C SER A 222 -8.12 -11.49 16.23
N SER A 223 -8.81 -12.35 15.50
CA SER A 223 -10.16 -12.11 14.99
C SER A 223 -10.92 -13.44 14.90
N ASP A 224 -12.20 -13.41 15.20
CA ASP A 224 -13.12 -14.53 14.98
C ASP A 224 -13.78 -14.48 13.59
N ARG A 225 -13.36 -13.51 12.75
CA ARG A 225 -13.91 -13.25 11.41
C ARG A 225 -13.10 -13.94 10.32
N ARG A 226 -13.79 -14.33 9.26
CA ARG A 226 -13.17 -14.90 8.06
C ARG A 226 -12.83 -13.78 7.07
N HIS A 227 -11.61 -13.31 7.11
CA HIS A 227 -11.10 -12.31 6.18
C HIS A 227 -10.72 -12.92 4.83
N GLN A 228 -10.73 -12.08 3.77
CA GLN A 228 -10.35 -12.48 2.41
C GLN A 228 -9.38 -11.46 1.82
N VAL A 229 -8.49 -11.93 0.95
CA VAL A 229 -7.60 -11.09 0.15
C VAL A 229 -7.70 -11.53 -1.31
N MET A 230 -8.02 -10.57 -2.17
CA MET A 230 -8.18 -10.77 -3.62
C MET A 230 -7.07 -10.05 -4.38
N SER A 231 -6.77 -10.51 -5.59
CA SER A 231 -5.80 -9.89 -6.49
C SER A 231 -6.38 -9.74 -7.90
N ILE A 232 -7.43 -8.93 -8.01
CA ILE A 232 -8.18 -8.72 -9.25
C ILE A 232 -8.29 -7.24 -9.60
N ASP A 233 -8.67 -6.94 -10.84
CA ASP A 233 -9.02 -5.56 -11.21
C ASP A 233 -10.24 -5.09 -10.41
N SER A 234 -10.20 -3.85 -9.93
CA SER A 234 -11.30 -3.25 -9.16
C SER A 234 -12.65 -3.25 -9.88
N PHE A 235 -12.66 -3.31 -11.21
CA PHE A 235 -13.88 -3.44 -12.01
C PHE A 235 -14.46 -4.87 -12.03
N GLU A 236 -13.67 -5.86 -11.67
CA GLU A 236 -14.12 -7.25 -11.51
C GLU A 236 -14.66 -7.51 -10.09
N LEU A 237 -14.25 -6.67 -9.13
CA LEU A 237 -14.59 -6.84 -7.71
C LEU A 237 -16.09 -6.95 -7.44
N PRO A 238 -16.99 -6.12 -8.05
CA PRO A 238 -18.43 -6.24 -7.80
C PRO A 238 -19.00 -7.62 -8.12
N ASN A 239 -18.47 -8.29 -9.16
CA ASN A 239 -18.90 -9.62 -9.57
C ASN A 239 -18.26 -10.75 -8.75
N ALA A 240 -17.14 -10.46 -8.08
CA ALA A 240 -16.41 -11.44 -7.27
C ALA A 240 -16.90 -11.47 -5.80
N LEU A 241 -17.66 -10.47 -5.36
CA LEU A 241 -18.25 -10.45 -4.03
C LEU A 241 -19.46 -11.37 -3.94
N GLU A 242 -19.43 -12.31 -3.00
CA GLU A 242 -20.54 -13.27 -2.78
C GLU A 242 -21.81 -12.63 -2.21
N ARG A 243 -21.64 -11.50 -1.51
CA ARG A 243 -22.71 -10.76 -0.84
C ARG A 243 -22.49 -9.27 -0.97
N ARG A 244 -23.57 -8.52 -0.92
CA ARG A 244 -23.54 -7.04 -0.81
C ARG A 244 -22.79 -6.65 0.46
N PRO A 245 -21.67 -5.91 0.37
CA PRO A 245 -20.97 -5.44 1.56
C PRO A 245 -21.71 -4.28 2.22
N ASP A 246 -21.50 -4.12 3.54
CA ASP A 246 -22.02 -2.98 4.28
C ASP A 246 -21.24 -1.71 3.94
N ILE A 247 -19.91 -1.81 3.87
CA ILE A 247 -19.02 -0.69 3.55
C ILE A 247 -18.04 -1.12 2.46
N ILE A 248 -17.92 -0.31 1.41
CA ILE A 248 -16.80 -0.40 0.46
C ILE A 248 -16.00 0.89 0.47
N TYR A 249 -14.68 0.75 0.62
CA TYR A 249 -13.73 1.84 0.63
C TYR A 249 -12.95 1.88 -0.69
N LEU A 250 -12.96 3.06 -1.34
CA LEU A 250 -12.33 3.32 -2.62
C LEU A 250 -11.22 4.35 -2.45
N ASP A 251 -9.99 3.95 -2.72
CA ASP A 251 -8.79 4.78 -2.72
C ASP A 251 -7.99 4.56 -4.01
N PRO A 252 -8.57 4.87 -5.19
CA PRO A 252 -7.91 4.62 -6.46
C PRO A 252 -6.67 5.51 -6.62
N PRO A 253 -5.74 5.19 -7.55
CA PRO A 253 -4.59 6.03 -7.84
C PRO A 253 -4.99 7.47 -8.20
N TYR A 254 -4.39 8.47 -7.53
CA TYR A 254 -4.68 9.90 -7.74
C TYR A 254 -3.87 10.53 -8.87
N ASN A 255 -2.80 9.89 -9.31
CA ASN A 255 -1.82 10.47 -10.21
C ASN A 255 -1.51 9.57 -11.41
N GLN A 256 -0.78 10.11 -12.38
CA GLN A 256 -0.42 9.43 -13.61
C GLN A 256 0.67 8.35 -13.48
N HIS A 257 1.16 8.07 -12.28
CA HIS A 257 2.29 7.17 -12.06
C HIS A 257 1.81 5.79 -11.60
N PRO A 258 1.83 4.75 -12.47
CA PRO A 258 1.37 3.41 -12.11
C PRO A 258 2.19 2.80 -10.96
N TYR A 259 1.50 2.17 -10.03
CA TYR A 259 2.12 1.47 -8.89
C TYR A 259 2.99 0.31 -9.35
N ALA A 260 2.60 -0.42 -10.40
CA ALA A 260 3.40 -1.45 -11.03
C ALA A 260 4.81 -0.98 -11.43
N SER A 261 4.95 0.28 -11.89
CA SER A 261 6.26 0.86 -12.20
C SER A 261 6.96 1.49 -10.99
N ASN A 262 6.19 1.99 -10.00
CA ASN A 262 6.75 2.56 -8.77
C ASN A 262 7.38 1.50 -7.87
N TYR A 263 6.77 0.30 -7.82
CA TYR A 263 7.12 -0.78 -6.90
C TYR A 263 7.50 -2.08 -7.61
N HIS A 264 7.99 -1.99 -8.87
CA HIS A 264 8.34 -3.14 -9.70
C HIS A 264 9.36 -4.09 -9.03
N VAL A 265 10.27 -3.57 -8.20
CA VAL A 265 11.24 -4.39 -7.45
C VAL A 265 10.50 -5.29 -6.45
N LEU A 266 9.47 -4.78 -5.77
CA LEU A 266 8.68 -5.58 -4.84
C LEU A 266 7.90 -6.68 -5.57
N ASN A 267 7.34 -6.36 -6.76
CA ASN A 267 6.69 -7.36 -7.60
C ASN A 267 7.68 -8.47 -8.03
N SER A 268 8.91 -8.09 -8.41
CA SER A 268 9.94 -9.08 -8.77
C SER A 268 10.35 -9.96 -7.58
N LEU A 269 10.41 -9.39 -6.37
CA LEU A 269 10.68 -10.15 -5.14
C LEU A 269 9.55 -11.12 -4.80
N VAL A 270 8.29 -10.75 -5.04
CA VAL A 270 7.15 -11.64 -4.79
C VAL A 270 7.07 -12.74 -5.85
N GLN A 271 7.07 -12.37 -7.12
CA GLN A 271 6.93 -13.31 -8.24
C GLN A 271 8.14 -14.21 -8.41
N TRP A 272 9.30 -13.75 -8.03
CA TRP A 272 10.61 -14.42 -8.10
C TRP A 272 10.95 -15.01 -9.49
N ASP A 273 10.40 -14.39 -10.52
CA ASP A 273 10.60 -14.79 -11.92
C ASP A 273 11.94 -14.35 -12.53
N GLN A 274 12.72 -13.55 -11.78
CA GLN A 274 14.10 -13.15 -12.08
C GLN A 274 14.30 -12.68 -13.54
N PRO A 275 13.51 -11.68 -14.03
CA PRO A 275 13.53 -11.33 -15.44
C PRO A 275 14.89 -10.83 -15.88
N GLU A 276 15.33 -11.25 -17.07
CA GLU A 276 16.47 -10.65 -17.72
C GLU A 276 16.15 -9.24 -18.16
N LEU A 277 16.92 -8.27 -17.66
CA LEU A 277 16.73 -6.87 -17.95
C LEU A 277 17.98 -6.28 -18.60
N PRO A 278 17.81 -5.44 -19.64
CA PRO A 278 18.94 -4.77 -20.27
C PRO A 278 19.77 -3.97 -19.27
N PRO A 279 21.08 -3.76 -19.56
CA PRO A 279 21.95 -2.97 -18.70
C PRO A 279 21.44 -1.53 -18.57
N PRO A 280 21.80 -0.81 -17.47
CA PRO A 280 21.30 0.54 -17.19
C PRO A 280 21.69 1.60 -18.25
N THR A 281 22.68 1.30 -19.08
CA THR A 281 23.11 2.14 -20.20
C THR A 281 22.13 2.13 -21.38
N VAL A 282 21.23 1.15 -21.45
CA VAL A 282 20.17 1.10 -22.47
C VAL A 282 19.07 2.06 -22.09
N HIS A 283 18.64 2.91 -23.04
CA HIS A 283 17.60 3.90 -22.84
C HIS A 283 16.29 3.25 -22.30
N GLY A 284 15.73 3.83 -21.24
CA GLY A 284 14.50 3.34 -20.60
C GLY A 284 14.72 2.22 -19.57
N PHE A 285 15.93 1.64 -19.44
CA PHE A 285 16.21 0.54 -18.52
C PHE A 285 17.11 0.92 -17.33
N LYS A 286 17.41 2.20 -17.13
CA LYS A 286 18.25 2.65 -16.00
C LYS A 286 17.70 2.16 -14.64
N ALA A 287 16.40 2.21 -14.43
CA ALA A 287 15.76 1.81 -13.19
C ALA A 287 15.29 0.34 -13.15
N ALA A 288 15.65 -0.48 -14.14
CA ALA A 288 15.23 -1.89 -14.22
C ALA A 288 13.71 -2.10 -14.18
N ILE A 289 12.91 -1.12 -14.63
CA ILE A 289 11.44 -1.24 -14.62
C ILE A 289 11.04 -2.38 -15.56
N ARG A 290 10.28 -3.32 -15.02
CA ARG A 290 9.77 -4.48 -15.75
C ARG A 290 8.89 -4.03 -16.94
N PRO A 291 9.06 -4.58 -18.14
CA PRO A 291 8.27 -4.17 -19.31
C PRO A 291 6.76 -4.38 -19.16
N ASP A 292 6.35 -5.41 -18.39
CA ASP A 292 4.96 -5.79 -18.15
C ASP A 292 4.14 -4.78 -17.31
N TRP A 293 4.79 -3.77 -16.71
CA TRP A 293 4.08 -2.72 -15.98
C TRP A 293 3.02 -1.99 -16.83
N ARG A 294 3.22 -1.99 -18.16
CA ARG A 294 2.28 -1.35 -19.10
C ARG A 294 0.91 -2.01 -19.11
N ASN A 295 0.87 -3.33 -18.88
CA ASN A 295 -0.35 -4.13 -18.81
C ASN A 295 -1.10 -3.91 -17.49
N ARG A 296 -0.42 -3.38 -16.48
CA ARG A 296 -0.97 -3.04 -15.15
C ARG A 296 -1.12 -1.54 -14.95
N ARG A 297 -1.41 -0.80 -16.00
CA ARG A 297 -1.69 0.63 -15.92
C ARG A 297 -3.18 0.86 -15.72
N SER A 298 -3.58 1.19 -14.50
CA SER A 298 -4.97 1.50 -14.15
C SER A 298 -5.55 2.65 -15.00
N GLN A 299 -6.84 2.60 -15.29
CA GLN A 299 -7.58 3.70 -15.93
C GLN A 299 -7.55 4.95 -15.03
N PHE A 300 -7.50 4.79 -13.70
CA PHE A 300 -7.32 5.88 -12.73
C PHE A 300 -5.98 6.63 -12.87
N ASN A 301 -4.96 6.05 -13.52
CA ASN A 301 -3.70 6.74 -13.80
C ASN A 301 -3.75 7.60 -15.09
N ARG A 302 -4.87 7.68 -15.78
CA ARG A 302 -5.03 8.40 -17.04
C ARG A 302 -5.97 9.57 -16.85
N ARG A 303 -5.49 10.81 -17.09
CA ARG A 303 -6.28 12.03 -16.90
C ARG A 303 -7.59 12.03 -17.70
N GLY A 304 -7.59 11.47 -18.91
CA GLY A 304 -8.78 11.40 -19.77
C GLY A 304 -9.80 10.36 -19.31
N ASP A 305 -9.36 9.30 -18.61
CA ASP A 305 -10.18 8.12 -18.31
C ASP A 305 -10.62 8.07 -16.85
N SER A 306 -9.88 8.73 -15.93
CA SER A 306 -10.03 8.54 -14.49
C SER A 306 -11.41 8.92 -13.94
N ALA A 307 -12.03 9.99 -14.46
CA ALA A 307 -13.37 10.40 -14.02
C ALA A 307 -14.44 9.41 -14.50
N ASP A 308 -14.38 8.97 -15.75
CA ASP A 308 -15.33 7.98 -16.28
C ASP A 308 -15.12 6.61 -15.64
N ALA A 309 -13.87 6.26 -15.29
CA ALA A 309 -13.56 5.06 -14.53
C ALA A 309 -14.21 5.07 -13.15
N MET A 310 -14.15 6.21 -12.42
CA MET A 310 -14.80 6.37 -11.12
C MET A 310 -16.32 6.28 -11.24
N ARG A 311 -16.91 7.00 -12.19
CA ARG A 311 -18.36 6.96 -12.43
C ARG A 311 -18.83 5.53 -12.71
N ARG A 312 -18.15 4.80 -13.64
CA ARG A 312 -18.46 3.41 -13.95
C ARG A 312 -18.32 2.49 -12.73
N LEU A 313 -17.30 2.68 -11.91
CA LEU A 313 -17.11 1.89 -10.69
C LEU A 313 -18.26 2.15 -9.71
N LEU A 314 -18.66 3.40 -9.52
CA LEU A 314 -19.80 3.77 -8.69
C LEU A 314 -21.14 3.19 -9.21
N GLU A 315 -21.33 3.12 -10.51
CA GLU A 315 -22.52 2.52 -11.14
C GLU A 315 -22.59 1.00 -10.95
N THR A 316 -21.45 0.32 -10.88
CA THR A 316 -21.39 -1.16 -10.79
C THR A 316 -21.30 -1.70 -9.37
N ILE A 317 -20.80 -0.91 -8.42
CA ILE A 317 -20.72 -1.32 -7.02
C ILE A 317 -22.12 -1.39 -6.40
N ASP A 318 -22.45 -2.52 -5.79
CA ASP A 318 -23.62 -2.65 -4.91
C ASP A 318 -23.13 -2.82 -3.46
N ALA A 319 -23.13 -1.73 -2.71
CA ALA A 319 -22.78 -1.68 -1.29
C ALA A 319 -23.79 -0.78 -0.57
N ARG A 320 -23.97 -0.96 0.74
CA ARG A 320 -24.82 -0.08 1.55
C ARG A 320 -24.21 1.31 1.68
N HIS A 321 -22.93 1.37 2.02
CA HIS A 321 -22.16 2.62 2.08
C HIS A 321 -20.94 2.54 1.19
N VAL A 322 -20.66 3.63 0.46
CA VAL A 322 -19.43 3.80 -0.31
C VAL A 322 -18.61 4.93 0.31
N LEU A 323 -17.38 4.63 0.70
CA LEU A 323 -16.42 5.63 1.17
C LEU A 323 -15.39 5.88 0.09
N ILE A 324 -15.21 7.14 -0.33
CA ILE A 324 -14.21 7.52 -1.34
C ILE A 324 -13.18 8.42 -0.70
N SER A 325 -11.94 7.97 -0.59
CA SER A 325 -10.81 8.82 -0.22
C SER A 325 -10.24 9.47 -1.48
N TYR A 326 -10.07 10.79 -1.45
CA TYR A 326 -9.53 11.54 -2.57
C TYR A 326 -8.84 12.83 -2.13
N SER A 327 -8.20 13.53 -3.09
CA SER A 327 -7.45 14.75 -2.84
C SER A 327 -7.77 15.82 -3.89
N THR A 328 -7.71 17.09 -3.49
CA THR A 328 -7.85 18.23 -4.43
C THR A 328 -6.74 18.30 -5.49
N ASP A 329 -5.65 17.55 -5.33
CA ASP A 329 -4.56 17.41 -6.30
C ASP A 329 -4.75 16.21 -7.24
N GLY A 330 -5.84 15.46 -7.12
CA GLY A 330 -6.11 14.26 -7.92
C GLY A 330 -6.41 14.58 -9.40
N LEU A 331 -6.38 13.52 -10.23
CA LEU A 331 -6.64 13.64 -11.68
C LEU A 331 -8.11 13.91 -11.99
N ILE A 332 -9.03 13.42 -11.15
CA ILE A 332 -10.46 13.67 -11.29
C ILE A 332 -10.76 15.06 -10.72
N PRO A 333 -11.35 15.97 -11.49
CA PRO A 333 -11.81 17.26 -10.98
C PRO A 333 -12.79 17.06 -9.83
N VAL A 334 -12.63 17.84 -8.74
CA VAL A 334 -13.42 17.69 -7.52
C VAL A 334 -14.92 17.82 -7.80
N GLU A 335 -15.32 18.83 -8.56
CA GLU A 335 -16.72 19.07 -8.92
C GLU A 335 -17.33 17.87 -9.66
N ARG A 336 -16.56 17.23 -10.56
CA ARG A 336 -17.00 16.04 -11.28
C ARG A 336 -17.16 14.86 -10.33
N LEU A 337 -16.18 14.62 -9.44
CA LEU A 337 -16.27 13.55 -8.45
C LEU A 337 -17.48 13.71 -7.53
N LEU A 338 -17.73 14.93 -7.03
CA LEU A 338 -18.88 15.23 -6.17
C LEU A 338 -20.20 15.04 -6.89
N THR A 339 -20.26 15.41 -8.18
CA THR A 339 -21.47 15.22 -9.01
C THR A 339 -21.76 13.74 -9.20
N ASP A 340 -20.75 12.95 -9.64
CA ASP A 340 -20.92 11.51 -9.85
C ASP A 340 -21.24 10.76 -8.54
N ALA A 341 -20.61 11.14 -7.42
CA ALA A 341 -20.89 10.61 -6.08
C ALA A 341 -22.30 10.97 -5.60
N GLY A 342 -22.71 12.24 -5.76
CA GLY A 342 -24.00 12.75 -5.36
C GLY A 342 -25.19 12.12 -6.09
N HIS A 343 -25.01 11.61 -7.29
CA HIS A 343 -26.03 10.83 -8.00
C HIS A 343 -26.18 9.40 -7.45
N SER A 344 -25.21 8.92 -6.65
CA SER A 344 -25.19 7.54 -6.17
C SER A 344 -25.89 7.36 -4.81
N GLY A 345 -26.25 8.44 -4.07
CA GLY A 345 -26.92 8.38 -2.76
C GLY A 345 -26.74 9.69 -1.96
N ALA A 346 -27.21 9.68 -0.71
CA ALA A 346 -26.98 10.79 0.21
C ALA A 346 -25.50 10.88 0.58
N MET A 347 -24.90 12.07 0.47
CA MET A 347 -23.47 12.27 0.60
C MET A 347 -23.08 13.15 1.79
N SER A 348 -22.09 12.72 2.55
CA SER A 348 -21.38 13.51 3.57
C SER A 348 -19.90 13.61 3.22
N ILE A 349 -19.22 14.67 3.70
CA ILE A 349 -17.80 14.90 3.43
C ILE A 349 -17.03 15.18 4.72
N TYR A 350 -15.84 14.61 4.83
CA TYR A 350 -14.87 14.80 5.90
C TYR A 350 -13.60 15.36 5.27
N CYS A 351 -13.10 16.49 5.73
CA CYS A 351 -11.99 17.21 5.11
C CYS A 351 -10.82 17.40 6.07
N ARG A 352 -9.61 17.30 5.55
CA ARG A 352 -8.38 17.60 6.28
C ARG A 352 -7.37 18.31 5.39
N SER A 353 -6.77 19.36 5.91
CA SER A 353 -5.61 19.99 5.26
C SER A 353 -4.38 19.11 5.43
N TYR A 354 -3.69 18.83 4.35
CA TYR A 354 -2.48 18.02 4.32
C TYR A 354 -1.32 18.78 3.70
N LYS A 355 -0.17 18.80 4.39
CA LYS A 355 1.04 19.45 3.89
C LYS A 355 1.53 18.70 2.65
N ARG A 356 1.64 19.41 1.54
CA ARG A 356 2.07 18.83 0.27
C ARG A 356 3.49 18.27 0.36
N TYR A 357 3.68 17.00 0.02
CA TYR A 357 5.01 16.41 -0.08
C TYR A 357 5.72 16.98 -1.32
N ARG A 358 6.86 17.63 -1.12
CA ARG A 358 7.65 18.21 -2.21
C ARG A 358 8.73 17.23 -2.64
N THR A 359 8.66 16.74 -3.87
CA THR A 359 9.71 15.94 -4.51
C THR A 359 10.90 16.78 -5.00
N SER A 360 10.73 18.11 -5.15
CA SER A 360 11.78 19.05 -5.54
C SER A 360 11.61 20.40 -4.85
N PRO A 361 12.64 20.91 -4.15
CA PRO A 361 12.60 22.25 -3.54
C PRO A 361 12.59 23.39 -4.56
N THR A 362 12.94 23.12 -5.82
CA THR A 362 13.14 24.14 -6.87
C THR A 362 11.89 24.44 -7.70
N ARG A 363 10.80 23.68 -7.58
CA ARG A 363 9.53 24.00 -8.27
C ARG A 363 8.62 24.81 -7.34
N PRO A 364 8.38 26.11 -7.62
CA PRO A 364 7.43 26.90 -6.85
C PRO A 364 6.03 26.32 -7.01
N SER A 365 5.41 25.91 -5.91
CA SER A 365 3.98 25.58 -5.87
C SER A 365 3.24 26.79 -5.34
N ARG A 366 2.22 27.27 -6.03
CA ARG A 366 1.33 28.36 -5.58
C ARG A 366 0.52 27.96 -4.34
N ARG A 367 0.32 26.65 -4.08
CA ARG A 367 -0.40 26.15 -2.90
C ARG A 367 0.52 25.33 -2.03
N ARG A 368 0.59 25.63 -0.73
CA ARG A 368 1.41 24.91 0.26
C ARG A 368 0.75 23.64 0.78
N HIS A 369 -0.56 23.58 0.76
CA HIS A 369 -1.38 22.48 1.24
C HIS A 369 -2.33 22.01 0.14
N ASN A 370 -2.70 20.74 0.19
CA ASN A 370 -3.84 20.16 -0.51
C ASN A 370 -4.87 19.73 0.55
N ILE A 371 -6.10 19.54 0.13
CA ILE A 371 -7.14 19.01 0.98
C ILE A 371 -7.33 17.55 0.62
N GLU A 372 -7.09 16.69 1.60
CA GLU A 372 -7.50 15.29 1.57
C GLU A 372 -8.92 15.20 2.14
N PHE A 373 -9.78 14.40 1.54
CA PHE A 373 -11.13 14.24 2.00
C PHE A 373 -11.63 12.81 1.82
N VAL A 374 -12.63 12.45 2.63
CA VAL A 374 -13.39 11.21 2.50
C VAL A 374 -14.84 11.60 2.22
N LEU A 375 -15.41 11.08 1.15
CA LEU A 375 -16.84 11.12 0.89
C LEU A 375 -17.46 9.86 1.45
N ARG A 376 -18.54 9.98 2.22
CA ARG A 376 -19.43 8.90 2.58
C ARG A 376 -20.70 9.02 1.77
N ILE A 377 -21.06 7.98 1.04
CA ILE A 377 -22.29 7.88 0.26
C ILE A 377 -23.14 6.80 0.89
N ASP A 378 -24.33 7.18 1.35
CA ASP A 378 -25.36 6.27 1.82
C ASP A 378 -26.30 5.97 0.65
N ARG A 379 -26.35 4.71 0.22
CA ARG A 379 -27.17 4.30 -0.93
C ARG A 379 -28.61 3.95 -0.58
N GLU A 380 -28.92 3.90 0.70
CA GLU A 380 -30.29 3.68 1.20
C GLU A 380 -31.04 4.98 1.43
N GLU A 381 -30.30 6.11 1.47
CA GLU A 381 -30.87 7.44 1.60
C GLU A 381 -30.90 8.18 0.26
N ARG A 382 -31.93 9.02 0.07
CA ARG A 382 -32.06 9.84 -1.12
C ARG A 382 -31.08 11.01 -1.11
N PRO A 383 -30.47 11.34 -2.25
CA PRO A 383 -29.59 12.49 -2.35
C PRO A 383 -30.36 13.80 -2.08
N SER A 384 -29.67 14.76 -1.44
CA SER A 384 -30.17 16.12 -1.25
C SER A 384 -29.66 17.04 -2.35
N ASP A 385 -30.49 17.94 -2.86
CA ASP A 385 -30.10 18.90 -3.91
C ASP A 385 -28.96 19.84 -3.47
N GLN A 386 -28.77 20.03 -2.17
CA GLN A 386 -27.74 20.92 -1.61
C GLN A 386 -26.41 20.22 -1.27
N GLN A 387 -26.35 18.88 -1.26
CA GLN A 387 -25.19 18.13 -0.74
C GLN A 387 -23.87 18.42 -1.49
N ILE A 388 -23.92 18.68 -2.80
CA ILE A 388 -22.73 19.02 -3.60
C ILE A 388 -22.22 20.41 -3.20
N GLY A 389 -23.11 21.38 -3.02
CA GLY A 389 -22.77 22.74 -2.53
C GLY A 389 -22.12 22.71 -1.16
N VAL A 390 -22.73 21.99 -0.21
CA VAL A 390 -22.19 21.80 1.16
C VAL A 390 -20.79 21.16 1.12
N ALA A 391 -20.58 20.16 0.28
CA ALA A 391 -19.27 19.50 0.14
C ALA A 391 -18.20 20.47 -0.43
N LEU A 392 -18.54 21.27 -1.44
CA LEU A 392 -17.63 22.27 -2.00
C LEU A 392 -17.27 23.35 -0.98
N GLU A 393 -18.25 23.86 -0.23
CA GLU A 393 -18.06 24.83 0.84
C GLU A 393 -17.12 24.26 1.94
N SER A 394 -17.29 23.00 2.33
CA SER A 394 -16.44 22.34 3.33
C SER A 394 -14.98 22.24 2.89
N ILE A 395 -14.74 21.89 1.62
CA ILE A 395 -13.39 21.87 1.04
C ILE A 395 -12.78 23.28 1.03
N GLN A 396 -13.55 24.29 0.61
CA GLN A 396 -13.10 25.69 0.55
C GLN A 396 -12.79 26.25 1.94
N ALA A 397 -13.68 26.00 2.94
CA ALA A 397 -13.47 26.40 4.31
C ALA A 397 -12.21 25.77 4.90
N THR A 398 -11.98 24.48 4.67
CA THR A 398 -10.76 23.78 5.11
C THR A 398 -9.50 24.35 4.45
N ALA A 399 -9.58 24.73 3.17
CA ALA A 399 -8.46 25.35 2.46
C ALA A 399 -8.17 26.76 3.01
N ALA A 400 -9.19 27.57 3.29
CA ALA A 400 -9.07 28.91 3.84
C ALA A 400 -8.47 28.91 5.26
N ALA A 401 -8.83 27.94 6.10
CA ALA A 401 -8.31 27.80 7.46
C ALA A 401 -6.80 27.48 7.52
N THR A 402 -6.17 27.13 6.39
CA THR A 402 -4.75 26.71 6.30
C THR A 402 -3.91 27.59 5.37
N ALA A 403 -4.49 28.61 4.76
CA ALA A 403 -3.81 29.59 3.89
C ALA A 403 -3.11 30.66 4.71
#